data_e383f1567eac6f6869d7f9aa04c1cb5f
#
_entry.id   e383f1567eac6f6869d7f9aa04c1cb5f
#
_cell.length_a   1.000
_cell.length_b   1.000
_cell.length_c   1.000
_cell.angle_alpha   90.00
_cell.angle_beta   90.00
_cell.angle_gamma   90.00
#
_symmetry.space_group_name_H-M   'P 1'
#
loop_
_entity.id
_entity.type
_entity.pdbx_description
1 polymer ?
#
loop_
_entity_poly.entity_id
_entity_poly.type
_entity_poly.pdbx_seq_one_letter_code
_entity_poly.pdbx_strand_id
1 'polypeptide(L)'
;MYLTIKQQLKLPKEEFDQLKYLCHIAKNLYNEALYLHRHYYIDNGMFLSYTDSYHILKNSPNYKILNSDISQQLLMDVEDIFKGYDKLLTVKYKGNKWVKKVTLPRYLPKDGYYRLCVGLIRLQPDYFMIPYSLSFIKKYPRIFIKTPPILKNKVIKEIRIVPKYNATKFEIHYIYEADYKNLQLNKSNALAIDFGVNNLCTCITNTGKSFIIDGKRLKSINQGYYKEFARLQQISNKQKKHKYD
;
A
#
# COMPACT_ATOMS: atom_id res chain seq x y z
N MET A 1 5.76 18.12 -8.20
CA MET A 1 6.32 16.91 -7.52
C MET A 1 5.23 16.29 -6.65
N TYR A 2 5.11 14.96 -6.59
CA TYR A 2 4.15 14.31 -5.69
C TYR A 2 4.81 13.86 -4.39
N LEU A 3 4.18 14.17 -3.26
CA LEU A 3 4.57 13.72 -1.94
C LEU A 3 3.46 12.88 -1.32
N THR A 4 3.80 12.04 -0.35
CA THR A 4 2.84 11.17 0.34
C THR A 4 2.92 11.36 1.84
N ILE A 5 1.78 11.64 2.48
CA ILE A 5 1.63 11.59 3.93
C ILE A 5 0.91 10.30 4.29
N LYS A 6 1.44 9.59 5.28
CA LYS A 6 0.86 8.35 5.81
C LYS A 6 0.35 8.58 7.23
N GLN A 7 -0.83 8.08 7.50
CA GLN A 7 -1.44 8.12 8.83
C GLN A 7 -2.01 6.74 9.17
N GLN A 8 -1.74 6.25 10.36
CA GLN A 8 -2.40 5.03 10.86
C GLN A 8 -3.84 5.37 11.24
N LEU A 9 -4.78 4.55 10.77
CA LEU A 9 -6.19 4.68 11.14
C LEU A 9 -6.47 4.00 12.48
N LYS A 10 -7.12 4.74 13.38
CA LYS A 10 -7.68 4.22 14.61
C LYS A 10 -9.20 4.33 14.48
N LEU A 11 -9.85 3.22 14.19
CA LEU A 11 -11.30 3.15 13.92
C LEU A 11 -11.99 2.36 15.03
N PRO A 12 -13.25 2.69 15.36
CA PRO A 12 -14.14 1.83 16.12
C PRO A 12 -14.26 0.46 15.44
N LYS A 13 -14.62 -0.57 16.21
CA LYS A 13 -14.67 -1.96 15.71
C LYS A 13 -15.58 -2.12 14.48
N GLU A 14 -16.75 -1.51 14.50
CA GLU A 14 -17.72 -1.59 13.40
C GLU A 14 -17.18 -0.97 12.10
N GLU A 15 -16.59 0.21 12.19
CA GLU A 15 -15.96 0.88 11.04
C GLU A 15 -14.74 0.11 10.53
N PHE A 16 -13.98 -0.48 11.47
CA PHE A 16 -12.83 -1.33 11.13
C PHE A 16 -13.28 -2.58 10.36
N ASP A 17 -14.33 -3.26 10.80
CA ASP A 17 -14.87 -4.45 10.17
C ASP A 17 -15.47 -4.14 8.78
N GLN A 18 -16.14 -3.00 8.62
CA GLN A 18 -16.61 -2.51 7.31
C GLN A 18 -15.43 -2.29 6.34
N LEU A 19 -14.39 -1.63 6.80
CA LEU A 19 -13.21 -1.36 5.98
C LEU A 19 -12.48 -2.65 5.58
N LYS A 20 -12.38 -3.58 6.53
CA LYS A 20 -11.83 -4.91 6.30
C LYS A 20 -12.62 -5.67 5.24
N TYR A 21 -13.95 -5.63 5.31
CA TYR A 21 -14.83 -6.22 4.31
C TYR A 21 -14.62 -5.59 2.93
N LEU A 22 -14.60 -4.26 2.81
CA LEU A 22 -14.36 -3.58 1.53
C LEU A 22 -13.00 -3.95 0.92
N CYS A 23 -11.93 -4.03 1.72
CA CYS A 23 -10.62 -4.46 1.26
C CYS A 23 -10.59 -5.93 0.82
N HIS A 24 -11.43 -6.79 1.43
CA HIS A 24 -11.59 -8.17 0.98
C HIS A 24 -12.32 -8.24 -0.36
N ILE A 25 -13.41 -7.48 -0.55
CA ILE A 25 -14.11 -7.35 -1.82
C ILE A 25 -13.18 -6.79 -2.91
N ALA A 26 -12.37 -5.80 -2.59
CA ALA A 26 -11.37 -5.27 -3.51
C ALA A 26 -10.36 -6.35 -3.95
N LYS A 27 -9.91 -7.22 -3.04
CA LYS A 27 -9.07 -8.37 -3.39
C LYS A 27 -9.80 -9.36 -4.30
N ASN A 28 -11.11 -9.59 -4.09
CA ASN A 28 -11.89 -10.46 -4.97
C ASN A 28 -11.96 -9.88 -6.38
N LEU A 29 -12.32 -8.59 -6.51
CA LEU A 29 -12.35 -7.91 -7.80
C LEU A 29 -10.97 -7.88 -8.48
N TYR A 30 -9.89 -7.69 -7.70
CA TYR A 30 -8.52 -7.78 -8.21
C TYR A 30 -8.25 -9.16 -8.83
N ASN A 31 -8.62 -10.23 -8.15
CA ASN A 31 -8.42 -11.58 -8.66
C ASN A 31 -9.31 -11.88 -9.88
N GLU A 32 -10.54 -11.37 -9.95
CA GLU A 32 -11.40 -11.46 -11.15
C GLU A 32 -10.74 -10.75 -12.34
N ALA A 33 -10.29 -9.52 -12.16
CA ALA A 33 -9.62 -8.76 -13.20
C ALA A 33 -8.31 -9.43 -13.63
N LEU A 34 -7.53 -9.92 -12.67
CA LEU A 34 -6.29 -10.64 -12.95
C LEU A 34 -6.55 -11.94 -13.74
N TYR A 35 -7.62 -12.68 -13.38
CA TYR A 35 -8.04 -13.88 -14.12
C TYR A 35 -8.33 -13.53 -15.59
N LEU A 36 -9.13 -12.51 -15.82
CA LEU A 36 -9.50 -12.04 -17.13
C LEU A 36 -8.28 -11.66 -17.98
N HIS A 37 -7.40 -10.81 -17.45
CA HIS A 37 -6.19 -10.38 -18.14
C HIS A 37 -5.23 -11.53 -18.43
N ARG A 38 -5.07 -12.48 -17.49
CA ARG A 38 -4.19 -13.64 -17.68
C ARG A 38 -4.69 -14.56 -18.78
N HIS A 39 -5.99 -14.89 -18.80
CA HIS A 39 -6.57 -15.76 -19.81
C HIS A 39 -6.53 -15.10 -21.18
N TYR A 40 -6.90 -13.83 -21.26
CA TYR A 40 -6.81 -13.08 -22.51
C TYR A 40 -5.38 -13.09 -23.08
N TYR A 41 -4.38 -12.89 -22.23
CA TYR A 41 -2.98 -12.95 -22.65
C TYR A 41 -2.54 -14.35 -23.07
N ILE A 42 -2.95 -15.40 -22.36
CA ILE A 42 -2.61 -16.79 -22.69
C ILE A 42 -3.23 -17.19 -24.03
N ASP A 43 -4.48 -16.80 -24.27
CA ASP A 43 -5.25 -17.23 -25.44
C ASP A 43 -4.90 -16.42 -26.70
N ASN A 44 -4.57 -15.13 -26.53
CA ASN A 44 -4.40 -14.21 -27.68
C ASN A 44 -2.96 -13.67 -27.83
N GLY A 45 -2.07 -13.87 -26.87
CA GLY A 45 -0.74 -13.27 -26.84
C GLY A 45 -0.72 -11.75 -26.70
N MET A 46 -1.86 -11.12 -26.41
CA MET A 46 -2.05 -9.67 -26.32
C MET A 46 -2.51 -9.28 -24.91
N PHE A 47 -2.29 -8.01 -24.52
CA PHE A 47 -2.75 -7.47 -23.26
C PHE A 47 -4.14 -6.86 -23.41
N LEU A 48 -5.02 -7.17 -22.45
CA LEU A 48 -6.36 -6.59 -22.39
C LEU A 48 -6.27 -5.13 -21.91
N SER A 49 -7.08 -4.25 -22.50
CA SER A 49 -7.15 -2.85 -22.06
C SER A 49 -8.01 -2.69 -20.81
N TYR A 50 -7.80 -1.58 -20.09
CA TYR A 50 -8.70 -1.18 -18.99
C TYR A 50 -10.16 -1.06 -19.47
N THR A 51 -10.39 -0.47 -20.63
CA THR A 51 -11.76 -0.25 -21.17
C THR A 51 -12.47 -1.57 -21.40
N ASP A 52 -11.81 -2.56 -21.99
CA ASP A 52 -12.40 -3.87 -22.23
C ASP A 52 -12.68 -4.61 -20.92
N SER A 53 -11.71 -4.60 -19.99
CA SER A 53 -11.89 -5.21 -18.66
C SER A 53 -13.02 -4.54 -17.87
N TYR A 54 -13.19 -3.21 -17.98
CA TYR A 54 -14.31 -2.49 -17.40
C TYR A 54 -15.65 -2.96 -17.99
N HIS A 55 -15.79 -3.06 -19.31
CA HIS A 55 -17.04 -3.48 -19.94
C HIS A 55 -17.46 -4.88 -19.51
N ILE A 56 -16.52 -5.77 -19.30
CA ILE A 56 -16.78 -7.14 -18.84
C ILE A 56 -17.14 -7.18 -17.35
N LEU A 57 -16.38 -6.45 -16.49
CA LEU A 57 -16.47 -6.59 -15.05
C LEU A 57 -17.41 -5.60 -14.35
N LYS A 58 -17.90 -4.53 -15.02
CA LYS A 58 -18.81 -3.53 -14.42
C LYS A 58 -20.09 -4.12 -13.81
N ASN A 59 -20.48 -5.30 -14.24
CA ASN A 59 -21.66 -6.01 -13.73
C ASN A 59 -21.33 -7.06 -12.66
N SER A 60 -20.07 -7.32 -12.38
CA SER A 60 -19.65 -8.23 -11.31
C SER A 60 -20.22 -7.80 -9.95
N PRO A 61 -20.65 -8.75 -9.11
CA PRO A 61 -21.09 -8.46 -7.75
C PRO A 61 -20.03 -7.71 -6.94
N ASN A 62 -18.74 -8.08 -7.07
CA ASN A 62 -17.66 -7.43 -6.36
C ASN A 62 -17.44 -5.98 -6.84
N TYR A 63 -17.60 -5.72 -8.14
CA TYR A 63 -17.56 -4.37 -8.70
C TYR A 63 -18.68 -3.47 -8.12
N LYS A 64 -19.92 -4.01 -8.05
CA LYS A 64 -21.11 -3.25 -7.58
C LYS A 64 -21.14 -2.97 -6.08
N ILE A 65 -20.46 -3.78 -5.27
CA ILE A 65 -20.33 -3.55 -3.82
C ILE A 65 -19.39 -2.38 -3.54
N LEU A 66 -18.32 -2.25 -4.28
CA LEU A 66 -17.40 -1.13 -4.18
C LEU A 66 -17.97 0.14 -4.81
N ASN A 67 -17.46 1.28 -4.43
CA ASN A 67 -17.72 2.52 -5.15
C ASN A 67 -17.10 2.43 -6.56
N SER A 68 -17.78 2.99 -7.57
CA SER A 68 -17.34 2.91 -8.97
C SER A 68 -15.93 3.46 -9.21
N ASP A 69 -15.55 4.56 -8.55
CA ASP A 69 -14.21 5.12 -8.65
C ASP A 69 -13.16 4.13 -8.13
N ILE A 70 -13.40 3.54 -6.93
CA ILE A 70 -12.49 2.53 -6.35
C ILE A 70 -12.35 1.32 -7.27
N SER A 71 -13.47 0.84 -7.84
CA SER A 71 -13.45 -0.30 -8.75
C SER A 71 -12.68 0.01 -10.04
N GLN A 72 -12.88 1.20 -10.62
CA GLN A 72 -12.16 1.63 -11.82
C GLN A 72 -10.66 1.79 -11.56
N GLN A 73 -10.27 2.43 -10.46
CA GLN A 73 -8.86 2.53 -10.06
C GLN A 73 -8.21 1.16 -9.90
N LEU A 74 -8.95 0.20 -9.34
CA LEU A 74 -8.46 -1.17 -9.20
C LEU A 74 -8.24 -1.86 -10.55
N LEU A 75 -9.16 -1.70 -11.51
CA LEU A 75 -8.97 -2.25 -12.86
C LEU A 75 -7.78 -1.62 -13.58
N MET A 76 -7.56 -0.30 -13.43
CA MET A 76 -6.36 0.38 -13.93
C MET A 76 -5.09 -0.15 -13.26
N ASP A 77 -5.11 -0.40 -11.95
CA ASP A 77 -3.98 -1.03 -11.24
C ASP A 77 -3.59 -2.38 -11.87
N VAL A 78 -4.58 -3.21 -12.25
CA VAL A 78 -4.34 -4.51 -12.88
C VAL A 78 -3.74 -4.35 -14.27
N GLU A 79 -4.25 -3.42 -15.09
CA GLU A 79 -3.66 -3.11 -16.39
C GLU A 79 -2.20 -2.66 -16.24
N ASP A 80 -1.91 -1.77 -15.28
CA ASP A 80 -0.55 -1.28 -15.05
C ASP A 80 0.41 -2.38 -14.58
N ILE A 81 -0.08 -3.38 -13.85
CA ILE A 81 0.70 -4.57 -13.48
C ILE A 81 1.08 -5.35 -14.75
N PHE A 82 0.18 -5.50 -15.71
CA PHE A 82 0.48 -6.17 -16.98
C PHE A 82 1.40 -5.34 -17.88
N LYS A 83 1.26 -4.01 -17.92
CA LYS A 83 2.23 -3.12 -18.57
C LYS A 83 3.63 -3.25 -17.94
N GLY A 84 3.70 -3.43 -16.63
CA GLY A 84 4.95 -3.71 -15.92
C GLY A 84 5.54 -5.08 -16.29
N TYR A 85 4.70 -6.10 -16.40
CA TYR A 85 5.10 -7.43 -16.85
C TYR A 85 5.67 -7.41 -18.28
N ASP A 86 5.02 -6.71 -19.21
CA ASP A 86 5.47 -6.53 -20.59
C ASP A 86 6.86 -5.86 -20.67
N LYS A 87 7.04 -4.77 -19.90
CA LYS A 87 8.34 -4.11 -19.80
C LYS A 87 9.44 -5.05 -19.31
N LEU A 88 9.13 -5.90 -18.31
CA LEU A 88 10.08 -6.89 -17.80
C LEU A 88 10.41 -7.97 -18.84
N LEU A 89 9.43 -8.42 -19.63
CA LEU A 89 9.66 -9.32 -20.76
C LEU A 89 10.60 -8.68 -21.79
N THR A 90 10.31 -7.44 -22.17
CA THR A 90 11.16 -6.68 -23.13
C THR A 90 12.62 -6.58 -22.63
N VAL A 91 12.82 -6.26 -21.34
CA VAL A 91 14.16 -6.18 -20.73
C VAL A 91 14.87 -7.54 -20.74
N LYS A 92 14.12 -8.63 -20.46
CA LYS A 92 14.65 -9.99 -20.54
C LYS A 92 15.06 -10.38 -21.95
N TYR A 93 14.21 -10.11 -22.94
CA TYR A 93 14.52 -10.41 -24.35
C TYR A 93 15.72 -9.63 -24.89
N LYS A 94 16.00 -8.43 -24.37
CA LYS A 94 17.21 -7.65 -24.68
C LYS A 94 18.48 -8.20 -23.99
N GLY A 95 18.41 -9.37 -23.36
CA GLY A 95 19.58 -10.05 -22.80
C GLY A 95 20.08 -9.49 -21.47
N ASN A 96 19.27 -8.75 -20.72
CA ASN A 96 19.68 -8.24 -19.41
C ASN A 96 19.87 -9.40 -18.42
N LYS A 97 21.12 -9.63 -18.01
CA LYS A 97 21.51 -10.72 -17.10
C LYS A 97 20.90 -10.66 -15.69
N TRP A 98 20.42 -9.48 -15.28
CA TRP A 98 19.78 -9.28 -13.96
C TRP A 98 18.34 -9.82 -13.91
N VAL A 99 17.67 -9.97 -15.04
CA VAL A 99 16.28 -10.47 -15.13
C VAL A 99 16.30 -11.96 -15.46
N LYS A 100 16.43 -12.81 -14.44
CA LYS A 100 16.54 -14.27 -14.61
C LYS A 100 15.22 -14.92 -15.01
N LYS A 101 14.11 -14.57 -14.37
CA LYS A 101 12.79 -15.19 -14.59
C LYS A 101 11.67 -14.13 -14.48
N VAL A 102 10.88 -13.99 -15.53
CA VAL A 102 9.65 -13.19 -15.54
C VAL A 102 8.48 -14.14 -15.47
N THR A 103 7.59 -13.97 -14.51
CA THR A 103 6.40 -14.79 -14.31
C THR A 103 5.16 -13.91 -14.37
N LEU A 104 4.06 -14.46 -14.88
CA LEU A 104 2.76 -13.79 -14.85
C LEU A 104 2.40 -13.33 -13.44
N PRO A 105 1.74 -12.19 -13.30
CA PRO A 105 1.26 -11.69 -12.00
C PRO A 105 0.45 -12.76 -11.26
N ARG A 106 0.65 -12.85 -9.94
CA ARG A 106 0.03 -13.91 -9.12
C ARG A 106 -1.26 -13.43 -8.48
N TYR A 107 -2.20 -14.36 -8.29
CA TYR A 107 -3.40 -14.12 -7.51
C TYR A 107 -3.07 -13.82 -6.06
N LEU A 108 -3.88 -12.97 -5.45
CA LEU A 108 -3.87 -12.76 -4.01
C LEU A 108 -4.54 -13.95 -3.30
N PRO A 109 -4.09 -14.30 -2.08
CA PRO A 109 -4.62 -15.44 -1.33
C PRO A 109 -6.13 -15.26 -1.02
N LYS A 110 -6.83 -16.39 -0.81
CA LYS A 110 -8.28 -16.42 -0.55
C LYS A 110 -8.67 -15.48 0.60
N ASP A 111 -7.91 -15.52 1.69
CA ASP A 111 -8.15 -14.71 2.90
C ASP A 111 -7.36 -13.38 2.90
N GLY A 112 -6.89 -12.96 1.72
CA GLY A 112 -6.14 -11.73 1.56
C GLY A 112 -7.01 -10.49 1.45
N TYR A 113 -6.33 -9.34 1.35
CA TYR A 113 -6.95 -8.01 1.26
C TYR A 113 -6.21 -7.18 0.21
N TYR A 114 -6.92 -6.28 -0.45
CA TYR A 114 -6.33 -5.32 -1.37
C TYR A 114 -6.61 -3.89 -0.93
N ARG A 115 -5.77 -2.96 -1.34
CA ARG A 115 -5.93 -1.54 -1.04
C ARG A 115 -7.16 -0.96 -1.73
N LEU A 116 -7.73 0.09 -1.14
CA LEU A 116 -8.74 0.92 -1.80
C LEU A 116 -8.04 2.19 -2.30
N CYS A 117 -8.15 2.49 -3.59
CA CYS A 117 -7.65 3.71 -4.20
C CYS A 117 -8.83 4.60 -4.57
N VAL A 118 -8.75 5.89 -4.21
CA VAL A 118 -9.77 6.90 -4.50
C VAL A 118 -9.11 8.00 -5.32
N GLY A 119 -9.51 8.12 -6.58
CA GLY A 119 -9.03 9.13 -7.52
C GLY A 119 -9.93 10.37 -7.55
N LEU A 120 -11.26 10.18 -7.45
CA LEU A 120 -12.23 11.26 -7.37
C LEU A 120 -12.41 11.74 -5.92
N ILE A 121 -11.54 12.61 -5.47
CA ILE A 121 -11.45 13.02 -4.07
C ILE A 121 -12.39 14.18 -3.80
N ARG A 122 -13.32 13.96 -2.87
CA ARG A 122 -14.17 15.00 -2.30
C ARG A 122 -13.77 15.22 -0.85
N LEU A 123 -12.79 16.10 -0.63
CA LEU A 123 -12.39 16.49 0.72
C LEU A 123 -13.35 17.56 1.27
N GLN A 124 -13.74 17.37 2.51
CA GLN A 124 -14.25 18.44 3.35
C GLN A 124 -13.08 19.12 4.07
N PRO A 125 -13.25 20.34 4.61
CA PRO A 125 -12.14 21.08 5.20
C PRO A 125 -11.32 20.30 6.25
N ASP A 126 -11.99 19.46 7.06
CA ASP A 126 -11.37 18.77 8.20
C ASP A 126 -11.46 17.26 8.14
N TYR A 127 -12.15 16.68 7.15
CA TYR A 127 -12.30 15.23 7.05
C TYR A 127 -12.42 14.73 5.61
N PHE A 128 -12.05 13.48 5.42
CA PHE A 128 -12.27 12.69 4.23
C PHE A 128 -13.35 11.63 4.50
N MET A 129 -14.34 11.56 3.63
CA MET A 129 -15.38 10.55 3.68
C MET A 129 -15.05 9.42 2.69
N ILE A 130 -14.98 8.18 3.18
CA ILE A 130 -14.74 7.03 2.31
C ILE A 130 -15.93 6.87 1.36
N PRO A 131 -15.69 6.85 0.02
CA PRO A 131 -16.77 6.69 -0.93
C PRO A 131 -17.32 5.25 -0.91
N TYR A 132 -18.63 5.13 -0.77
CA TYR A 132 -19.37 3.88 -0.77
C TYR A 132 -20.28 3.78 -2.00
N SER A 133 -20.59 2.56 -2.44
CA SER A 133 -21.65 2.33 -3.41
C SER A 133 -23.04 2.61 -2.81
N LEU A 134 -24.03 2.86 -3.66
CA LEU A 134 -25.41 3.09 -3.20
C LEU A 134 -25.98 1.91 -2.39
N SER A 135 -25.63 0.69 -2.77
CA SER A 135 -26.05 -0.52 -2.06
C SER A 135 -25.40 -0.64 -0.68
N PHE A 136 -24.14 -0.21 -0.55
CA PHE A 136 -23.39 -0.26 0.71
C PHE A 136 -23.86 0.78 1.71
N ILE A 137 -24.14 2.03 1.25
CA ILE A 137 -24.68 3.11 2.08
C ILE A 137 -26.00 2.73 2.74
N LYS A 138 -26.85 1.94 2.08
CA LYS A 138 -28.13 1.48 2.65
C LYS A 138 -27.95 0.56 3.84
N LYS A 139 -26.79 -0.10 3.98
CA LYS A 139 -26.53 -1.11 5.01
C LYS A 139 -25.61 -0.60 6.14
N TYR A 140 -24.71 0.32 5.82
CA TYR A 140 -23.64 0.71 6.72
C TYR A 140 -23.49 2.23 6.79
N PRO A 141 -23.24 2.79 7.98
CA PRO A 141 -22.91 4.20 8.14
C PRO A 141 -21.59 4.52 7.44
N ARG A 142 -21.45 5.76 6.99
CA ARG A 142 -20.23 6.21 6.32
C ARG A 142 -19.10 6.43 7.33
N ILE A 143 -17.89 6.09 6.93
CA ILE A 143 -16.68 6.33 7.70
C ILE A 143 -16.10 7.70 7.35
N PHE A 144 -15.86 8.51 8.38
CA PHE A 144 -15.24 9.83 8.27
C PHE A 144 -13.86 9.80 8.90
N ILE A 145 -12.85 10.22 8.15
CA ILE A 145 -11.47 10.22 8.60
C ILE A 145 -10.99 11.67 8.70
N LYS A 146 -10.53 12.07 9.89
CA LYS A 146 -9.95 13.39 10.09
C LYS A 146 -8.69 13.56 9.25
N THR A 147 -8.65 14.60 8.42
CA THR A 147 -7.49 14.92 7.58
C THR A 147 -6.38 15.60 8.38
N PRO A 148 -5.12 15.27 8.14
CA PRO A 148 -3.99 15.96 8.76
C PRO A 148 -3.99 17.46 8.41
N PRO A 149 -3.74 18.37 9.38
CA PRO A 149 -3.74 19.82 9.13
C PRO A 149 -2.75 20.27 8.05
N ILE A 150 -1.67 19.54 7.88
CA ILE A 150 -0.62 19.83 6.87
C ILE A 150 -1.16 19.70 5.43
N LEU A 151 -2.30 19.01 5.23
CA LEU A 151 -2.97 18.87 3.93
C LEU A 151 -3.92 20.03 3.60
N LYS A 152 -4.15 20.92 4.56
CA LYS A 152 -4.96 22.12 4.33
C LYS A 152 -4.36 22.93 3.18
N ASN A 153 -5.18 23.27 2.21
CA ASN A 153 -4.77 24.00 0.98
C ASN A 153 -3.80 23.22 0.05
N LYS A 154 -3.71 21.89 0.18
CA LYS A 154 -2.95 21.05 -0.76
C LYS A 154 -3.89 20.40 -1.77
N VAL A 155 -3.42 20.29 -3.03
CA VAL A 155 -4.11 19.54 -4.06
C VAL A 155 -3.83 18.06 -3.89
N ILE A 156 -4.80 17.31 -3.38
CA ILE A 156 -4.68 15.87 -3.22
C ILE A 156 -5.08 15.21 -4.54
N LYS A 157 -4.21 14.35 -5.04
CA LYS A 157 -4.39 13.65 -6.32
C LYS A 157 -4.98 12.26 -6.14
N GLU A 158 -4.65 11.60 -5.05
CA GLU A 158 -5.10 10.24 -4.77
C GLU A 158 -5.09 9.98 -3.24
N ILE A 159 -6.06 9.22 -2.78
CA ILE A 159 -6.07 8.68 -1.40
C ILE A 159 -6.07 7.16 -1.49
N ARG A 160 -5.16 6.53 -0.75
CA ARG A 160 -5.09 5.07 -0.63
C ARG A 160 -5.37 4.63 0.79
N ILE A 161 -6.26 3.66 0.96
CA ILE A 161 -6.45 2.96 2.23
C ILE A 161 -5.77 1.60 2.09
N VAL A 162 -4.75 1.38 2.90
CA VAL A 162 -3.84 0.24 2.76
C VAL A 162 -3.97 -0.69 3.97
N PRO A 163 -4.46 -1.92 3.76
CA PRO A 163 -4.46 -2.94 4.80
C PRO A 163 -3.02 -3.38 5.10
N LYS A 164 -2.67 -3.45 6.38
CA LYS A 164 -1.38 -3.91 6.88
C LYS A 164 -1.55 -5.16 7.74
N TYR A 165 -0.52 -6.03 7.72
CA TYR A 165 -0.49 -7.24 8.56
C TYR A 165 -1.78 -8.07 8.46
N ASN A 166 -2.14 -8.43 7.23
CA ASN A 166 -3.39 -9.15 6.93
C ASN A 166 -4.64 -8.44 7.46
N ALA A 167 -4.73 -7.12 7.24
CA ALA A 167 -5.81 -6.24 7.68
C ALA A 167 -6.06 -6.24 9.20
N THR A 168 -5.00 -6.39 10.01
CA THR A 168 -5.06 -6.13 11.46
C THR A 168 -4.87 -4.66 11.78
N LYS A 169 -4.38 -3.86 10.81
CA LYS A 169 -4.23 -2.41 10.88
C LYS A 169 -4.50 -1.80 9.51
N PHE A 170 -4.90 -0.54 9.49
CA PHE A 170 -5.06 0.23 8.27
C PHE A 170 -4.24 1.51 8.32
N GLU A 171 -3.66 1.87 7.18
CA GLU A 171 -3.05 3.16 6.95
C GLU A 171 -3.81 3.90 5.85
N ILE A 172 -3.95 5.21 5.97
CA ILE A 172 -4.38 6.07 4.90
C ILE A 172 -3.17 6.84 4.36
N HIS A 173 -3.01 6.83 3.06
CA HIS A 173 -1.95 7.54 2.35
C HIS A 173 -2.59 8.64 1.51
N TYR A 174 -2.19 9.88 1.75
CA TYR A 174 -2.60 11.04 0.97
C TYR A 174 -1.48 11.40 0.01
N ILE A 175 -1.72 11.24 -1.29
CA ILE A 175 -0.81 11.64 -2.36
C ILE A 175 -1.20 13.03 -2.82
N TYR A 176 -0.34 14.01 -2.64
CA TYR A 176 -0.62 15.41 -2.93
C TYR A 176 0.48 16.05 -3.76
N GLU A 177 0.09 17.11 -4.47
CA GLU A 177 1.01 17.91 -5.24
C GLU A 177 1.74 18.89 -4.31
N ALA A 178 3.07 18.93 -4.45
CA ALA A 178 3.90 19.87 -3.72
C ALA A 178 4.83 20.61 -4.69
N ASP A 179 4.97 21.90 -4.49
CA ASP A 179 5.93 22.69 -5.23
C ASP A 179 7.35 22.25 -4.89
N TYR A 180 8.18 22.16 -5.90
CA TYR A 180 9.60 21.94 -5.70
C TYR A 180 10.22 23.24 -5.16
N LYS A 181 10.59 23.23 -3.90
CA LYS A 181 11.43 24.30 -3.33
C LYS A 181 12.89 23.98 -3.62
N ASN A 182 13.47 24.67 -4.57
CA ASN A 182 14.92 24.62 -4.76
C ASN A 182 15.55 25.34 -3.56
N LEU A 183 15.92 24.55 -2.55
CA LEU A 183 16.73 25.04 -1.46
C LEU A 183 18.13 25.23 -2.04
N GLN A 184 18.58 26.49 -2.11
CA GLN A 184 19.95 26.82 -2.50
C GLN A 184 20.93 26.33 -1.41
N LEU A 185 21.12 25.01 -1.36
CA LEU A 185 22.05 24.40 -0.42
C LEU A 185 23.48 24.56 -0.93
N ASN A 186 24.38 24.85 -0.01
CA ASN A 186 25.80 24.87 -0.34
C ASN A 186 26.24 23.43 -0.66
N LYS A 187 26.55 23.19 -1.95
CA LYS A 187 26.92 21.86 -2.46
C LYS A 187 28.30 21.39 -1.95
N SER A 188 29.11 22.30 -1.40
CA SER A 188 30.40 21.94 -0.80
C SER A 188 30.26 21.39 0.63
N ASN A 189 29.10 21.54 1.27
CA ASN A 189 28.85 20.94 2.58
C ASN A 189 28.65 19.43 2.45
N ALA A 190 29.44 18.67 3.20
CA ALA A 190 29.37 17.21 3.25
C ALA A 190 29.18 16.73 4.69
N LEU A 191 28.43 15.67 4.85
CA LEU A 191 28.20 14.97 6.11
C LEU A 191 28.56 13.49 5.92
N ALA A 192 29.54 13.01 6.66
CA ALA A 192 29.83 11.59 6.76
C ALA A 192 29.06 10.99 7.97
N ILE A 193 28.45 9.84 7.75
CA ILE A 193 27.64 9.13 8.75
C ILE A 193 28.16 7.69 8.86
N ASP A 194 28.58 7.30 10.05
CA ASP A 194 28.92 5.91 10.38
C ASP A 194 27.86 5.33 11.30
N PHE A 195 27.31 4.16 10.93
CA PHE A 195 26.27 3.47 11.68
C PHE A 195 26.87 2.43 12.62
N GLY A 196 26.47 2.48 13.88
CA GLY A 196 26.98 1.58 14.92
C GLY A 196 25.88 0.87 15.72
N VAL A 197 26.28 -0.12 16.51
CA VAL A 197 25.34 -0.92 17.32
C VAL A 197 24.98 -0.21 18.64
N ASN A 198 25.90 0.51 19.25
CA ASN A 198 25.68 1.21 20.52
C ASN A 198 25.28 2.66 20.30
N ASN A 199 25.96 3.34 19.40
CA ASN A 199 25.54 4.62 18.86
C ASN A 199 24.80 4.37 17.57
N LEU A 200 23.61 4.93 17.38
CA LEU A 200 22.84 4.76 16.15
C LEU A 200 23.64 5.28 14.96
N CYS A 201 24.26 6.42 15.12
CA CYS A 201 25.25 6.91 14.17
C CYS A 201 26.21 7.92 14.80
N THR A 202 27.43 7.95 14.28
CA THR A 202 28.44 8.97 14.51
C THR A 202 28.54 9.81 13.25
N CYS A 203 28.41 11.12 13.39
CA CYS A 203 28.34 12.06 12.29
C CYS A 203 29.50 13.05 12.35
N ILE A 204 30.11 13.35 11.21
CA ILE A 204 31.13 14.40 11.08
C ILE A 204 30.85 15.21 9.81
N THR A 205 30.96 16.53 9.92
CA THR A 205 30.84 17.45 8.79
C THR A 205 32.21 17.91 8.33
N ASN A 206 32.33 18.25 7.05
CA ASN A 206 33.55 18.87 6.52
C ASN A 206 33.79 20.30 7.05
N THR A 207 32.83 20.86 7.80
CA THR A 207 32.96 22.13 8.52
C THR A 207 33.53 21.97 9.96
N GLY A 208 34.00 20.77 10.33
CA GLY A 208 34.64 20.48 11.62
C GLY A 208 33.67 20.16 12.76
N LYS A 209 32.36 20.07 12.52
CA LYS A 209 31.38 19.67 13.55
C LYS A 209 31.22 18.15 13.56
N SER A 210 31.24 17.57 14.78
CA SER A 210 30.91 16.16 14.99
C SER A 210 29.82 16.01 16.05
N PHE A 211 28.98 15.00 15.92
CA PHE A 211 27.95 14.65 16.89
C PHE A 211 27.61 13.16 16.83
N ILE A 212 27.07 12.64 17.92
CA ILE A 212 26.68 11.26 18.07
C ILE A 212 25.17 11.21 18.31
N ILE A 213 24.48 10.32 17.61
CA ILE A 213 23.09 9.97 17.88
C ILE A 213 23.09 8.67 18.69
N ASP A 214 22.64 8.74 19.94
CA ASP A 214 22.61 7.59 20.85
C ASP A 214 21.54 6.57 20.41
N GLY A 215 21.94 5.33 20.30
CA GLY A 215 21.07 4.20 19.93
C GLY A 215 20.60 3.34 21.10
N LYS A 216 20.99 3.64 22.34
CA LYS A 216 20.73 2.78 23.52
C LYS A 216 19.25 2.53 23.75
N ARG A 217 18.40 3.56 23.66
CA ARG A 217 16.95 3.44 23.81
C ARG A 217 16.36 2.55 22.72
N LEU A 218 16.75 2.73 21.47
CA LEU A 218 16.29 1.91 20.33
C LEU A 218 16.75 0.45 20.51
N LYS A 219 17.99 0.24 20.94
CA LYS A 219 18.53 -1.09 21.23
C LYS A 219 17.72 -1.80 22.33
N SER A 220 17.40 -1.10 23.42
CA SER A 220 16.58 -1.63 24.52
C SER A 220 15.17 -2.01 24.05
N ILE A 221 14.50 -1.17 23.25
CA ILE A 221 13.18 -1.47 22.68
C ILE A 221 13.25 -2.71 21.78
N ASN A 222 14.26 -2.80 20.92
CA ASN A 222 14.43 -3.96 20.03
C ASN A 222 14.71 -5.25 20.83
N GLN A 223 15.53 -5.19 21.87
CA GLN A 223 15.79 -6.34 22.74
C GLN A 223 14.49 -6.82 23.41
N GLY A 224 13.69 -5.91 23.96
CA GLY A 224 12.39 -6.22 24.54
C GLY A 224 11.44 -6.89 23.53
N TYR A 225 11.37 -6.33 22.33
CA TYR A 225 10.58 -6.89 21.24
C TYR A 225 11.02 -8.32 20.88
N TYR A 226 12.31 -8.54 20.64
CA TYR A 226 12.80 -9.87 20.27
C TYR A 226 12.65 -10.91 21.39
N LYS A 227 12.79 -10.51 22.66
CA LYS A 227 12.52 -11.39 23.79
C LYS A 227 11.06 -11.84 23.83
N GLU A 228 10.12 -10.93 23.66
CA GLU A 228 8.69 -11.26 23.62
C GLU A 228 8.33 -12.06 22.38
N PHE A 229 8.89 -11.71 21.23
CA PHE A 229 8.71 -12.46 19.98
C PHE A 229 9.16 -13.92 20.12
N ALA A 230 10.36 -14.15 20.70
CA ALA A 230 10.88 -15.50 20.93
C ALA A 230 9.97 -16.31 21.89
N ARG A 231 9.45 -15.66 22.96
CA ARG A 231 8.48 -16.28 23.89
C ARG A 231 7.22 -16.72 23.19
N LEU A 232 6.63 -15.84 22.38
CA LEU A 232 5.40 -16.14 21.62
C LEU A 232 5.63 -17.23 20.55
N GLN A 233 6.79 -17.22 19.90
CA GLN A 233 7.17 -18.24 18.92
C GLN A 233 7.32 -19.61 19.59
N GLN A 234 7.89 -19.68 20.78
CA GLN A 234 8.01 -20.93 21.54
C GLN A 234 6.63 -21.49 21.89
N ILE A 235 5.69 -20.66 22.35
CA ILE A 235 4.31 -21.06 22.62
C ILE A 235 3.63 -21.58 21.34
N SER A 236 3.72 -20.83 20.24
CA SER A 236 3.15 -21.23 18.95
C SER A 236 3.70 -22.58 18.46
N ASN A 237 5.01 -22.82 18.63
CA ASN A 237 5.63 -24.09 18.23
C ASN A 237 5.16 -25.26 19.10
N LYS A 238 4.96 -25.06 20.40
CA LYS A 238 4.39 -26.07 21.29
C LYS A 238 2.94 -26.41 20.90
N GLN A 239 2.13 -25.42 20.58
CA GLN A 239 0.73 -25.62 20.14
C GLN A 239 0.63 -26.36 18.79
N LYS A 240 1.58 -26.15 17.87
CA LYS A 240 1.62 -26.89 16.59
C LYS A 240 1.97 -28.36 16.76
N LYS A 241 2.80 -28.73 17.73
CA LYS A 241 3.11 -30.13 18.04
C LYS A 241 1.91 -30.94 18.53
N HIS A 242 0.95 -30.31 19.21
CA HIS A 242 -0.28 -30.98 19.66
C HIS A 242 -1.37 -31.16 18.60
N LYS A 243 -1.14 -30.71 17.36
CA LYS A 243 -2.12 -30.81 16.27
C LYS A 243 -1.86 -32.01 15.33
N TYR A 244 -0.79 -32.76 15.56
CA TYR A 244 -0.35 -33.87 14.71
C TYR A 244 0.01 -35.16 15.50
N ASP A 245 -0.27 -35.21 16.82
CA ASP A 245 -0.31 -36.37 17.66
C ASP A 245 -1.78 -36.73 17.95
#